data_5dfecf39669f97ac67fcc1f32ecc24d6
#
_entry.id   5dfecf39669f97ac67fcc1f32ecc24d6
#
_cell.length_a   1.000
_cell.length_b   1.000
_cell.length_c   1.000
_cell.angle_alpha   90.00
_cell.angle_beta   90.00
_cell.angle_gamma   90.00
#
_symmetry.space_group_name_H-M   'P 1'
#
loop_
_entity.id
_entity.type
_entity.pdbx_description
1 polymer ?
#
loop_
_entity_poly.entity_id
_entity_poly.type
_entity_poly.pdbx_seq_one_letter_code
_entity_poly.pdbx_strand_id
1 'polypeptide(L)'
;ISQTRLGGGRVHHAMRTVGSCKRLLDAMSRRAVSRKTRTGTIADYQSVQMQIADSYIELEQFKLFVLKTAWMIDKHQDYRKVRKDIAAIKALMPKVYHDIAQRCIHIHGSLGVSNEMPFVGNLIGSMVMGIADGPTEVHKVTVAKQHLRAYRDVEDPMFPDYSLIERRARAHEMYDPVEEIVEAAE
;
A
#
# COMPACT_ATOMS: atom_id res chain seq x y z
N ILE A 1 -21.59 -8.69 15.22
CA ILE A 1 -21.99 -9.48 14.02
C ILE A 1 -21.58 -8.77 12.73
N SER A 2 -21.98 -7.50 12.48
CA SER A 2 -21.69 -6.79 11.21
C SER A 2 -20.20 -6.62 10.91
N GLN A 3 -19.38 -6.23 11.87
CA GLN A 3 -17.95 -5.99 11.67
C GLN A 3 -17.15 -7.27 11.37
N THR A 4 -17.56 -8.41 11.91
CA THR A 4 -16.93 -9.71 11.59
C THR A 4 -17.19 -10.09 10.14
N ARG A 5 -18.43 -9.93 9.69
CA ARG A 5 -18.83 -10.19 8.29
C ARG A 5 -18.12 -9.27 7.31
N LEU A 6 -18.07 -7.96 7.61
CA LEU A 6 -17.37 -6.97 6.79
C LEU A 6 -15.85 -7.21 6.76
N GLY A 7 -15.26 -7.75 7.84
CA GLY A 7 -13.85 -8.13 7.88
C GLY A 7 -13.50 -9.14 6.77
N GLY A 8 -14.25 -10.23 6.68
CA GLY A 8 -14.08 -11.23 5.62
C GLY A 8 -14.34 -10.67 4.22
N GLY A 9 -15.39 -9.84 4.05
CA GLY A 9 -15.71 -9.17 2.78
C GLY A 9 -14.57 -8.31 2.26
N ARG A 10 -13.90 -7.55 3.15
CA ARG A 10 -12.76 -6.69 2.78
C ARG A 10 -11.57 -7.49 2.26
N VAL A 11 -11.25 -8.62 2.88
CA VAL A 11 -10.17 -9.52 2.40
C VAL A 11 -10.55 -10.14 1.05
N HIS A 12 -11.82 -10.55 0.88
CA HIS A 12 -12.32 -11.05 -0.38
C HIS A 12 -12.21 -10.00 -1.51
N HIS A 13 -12.61 -8.75 -1.26
CA HIS A 13 -12.44 -7.67 -2.24
C HIS A 13 -10.96 -7.43 -2.58
N ALA A 14 -10.07 -7.46 -1.60
CA ALA A 14 -8.63 -7.32 -1.84
C ALA A 14 -8.09 -8.47 -2.71
N MET A 15 -8.48 -9.72 -2.46
CA MET A 15 -8.05 -10.86 -3.27
C MET A 15 -8.62 -10.81 -4.70
N ARG A 16 -9.87 -10.39 -4.88
CA ARG A 16 -10.46 -10.16 -6.22
C ARG A 16 -9.69 -9.09 -6.98
N THR A 17 -9.28 -8.03 -6.30
CA THR A 17 -8.46 -6.96 -6.88
C THR A 17 -7.10 -7.48 -7.32
N VAL A 18 -6.44 -8.35 -6.56
CA VAL A 18 -5.20 -9.03 -6.98
C VAL A 18 -5.43 -9.77 -8.31
N GLY A 19 -6.53 -10.51 -8.43
CA GLY A 19 -6.90 -11.21 -9.66
C GLY A 19 -7.14 -10.26 -10.84
N SER A 20 -7.78 -9.12 -10.61
CA SER A 20 -8.00 -8.10 -11.65
C SER A 20 -6.68 -7.45 -12.09
N CYS A 21 -5.84 -7.05 -11.14
CA CYS A 21 -4.52 -6.47 -11.42
C CYS A 21 -3.62 -7.45 -12.21
N LYS A 22 -3.65 -8.75 -11.86
CA LYS A 22 -2.93 -9.79 -12.59
C LYS A 22 -3.37 -9.87 -14.07
N ARG A 23 -4.69 -9.84 -14.33
CA ARG A 23 -5.21 -9.82 -15.71
C ARG A 23 -4.83 -8.56 -16.47
N LEU A 24 -4.82 -7.40 -15.83
CA LEU A 24 -4.39 -6.14 -16.43
C LEU A 24 -2.90 -6.17 -16.78
N LEU A 25 -2.07 -6.68 -15.88
CA LEU A 25 -0.63 -6.86 -16.12
C LEU A 25 -0.35 -7.83 -17.29
N ASP A 26 -1.08 -8.95 -17.36
CA ASP A 26 -1.00 -9.88 -18.47
C ASP A 26 -1.40 -9.21 -19.79
N ALA A 27 -2.53 -8.48 -19.80
CA ALA A 27 -3.02 -7.77 -20.99
C ALA A 27 -2.00 -6.73 -21.49
N MET A 28 -1.45 -5.88 -20.59
CA MET A 28 -0.47 -4.88 -20.98
C MET A 28 0.84 -5.51 -21.47
N SER A 29 1.28 -6.62 -20.88
CA SER A 29 2.48 -7.34 -21.30
C SER A 29 2.30 -7.94 -22.68
N ARG A 30 1.17 -8.62 -22.95
CA ARG A 30 0.82 -9.14 -24.28
C ARG A 30 0.74 -8.04 -25.32
N ARG A 31 0.12 -6.91 -24.97
CA ARG A 31 0.05 -5.74 -25.85
C ARG A 31 1.44 -5.21 -26.17
N ALA A 32 2.30 -5.10 -25.18
CA ALA A 32 3.66 -4.57 -25.35
C ALA A 32 4.47 -5.38 -26.36
N VAL A 33 4.45 -6.70 -26.27
CA VAL A 33 5.23 -7.57 -27.18
C VAL A 33 4.58 -7.78 -28.55
N SER A 34 3.26 -7.54 -28.69
CA SER A 34 2.56 -7.74 -29.96
C SER A 34 2.42 -6.46 -30.81
N ARG A 35 2.40 -5.27 -30.17
CA ARG A 35 2.21 -4.01 -30.89
C ARG A 35 3.49 -3.58 -31.59
N LYS A 36 3.50 -3.74 -32.92
CA LYS A 36 4.62 -3.35 -33.80
C LYS A 36 4.75 -1.84 -33.89
N THR A 37 5.97 -1.39 -33.93
CA THR A 37 6.42 -0.03 -34.26
C THR A 37 7.22 -0.07 -35.54
N ARG A 38 7.85 1.05 -35.93
CA ARG A 38 8.70 1.12 -37.14
C ARG A 38 9.97 0.26 -37.04
N THR A 39 10.49 0.03 -35.83
CA THR A 39 11.78 -0.64 -35.59
C THR A 39 11.72 -1.86 -34.67
N GLY A 40 10.53 -2.27 -34.21
CA GLY A 40 10.38 -3.38 -33.28
C GLY A 40 8.97 -3.41 -32.68
N THR A 41 8.87 -3.55 -31.37
CA THR A 41 7.61 -3.52 -30.62
C THR A 41 7.60 -2.40 -29.59
N ILE A 42 6.46 -2.11 -29.00
CA ILE A 42 6.42 -1.10 -27.92
C ILE A 42 7.13 -1.60 -26.64
N ALA A 43 7.36 -2.92 -26.49
CA ALA A 43 8.14 -3.48 -25.40
C ALA A 43 9.61 -3.04 -25.41
N ASP A 44 10.12 -2.58 -26.54
CA ASP A 44 11.51 -2.14 -26.69
C ASP A 44 11.73 -0.72 -26.09
N TYR A 45 10.65 0.00 -25.78
CA TYR A 45 10.73 1.33 -25.19
C TYR A 45 10.82 1.28 -23.68
N GLN A 46 11.82 1.96 -23.11
CA GLN A 46 12.07 2.00 -21.68
C GLN A 46 10.85 2.52 -20.88
N SER A 47 10.11 3.50 -21.40
CA SER A 47 8.89 4.02 -20.76
C SER A 47 7.79 2.95 -20.59
N VAL A 48 7.70 1.99 -21.52
CA VAL A 48 6.77 0.85 -21.43
C VAL A 48 7.30 -0.19 -20.44
N GLN A 49 8.59 -0.47 -20.48
CA GLN A 49 9.25 -1.40 -19.55
C GLN A 49 9.09 -0.95 -18.11
N MET A 50 9.25 0.35 -17.81
CA MET A 50 9.05 0.92 -16.47
C MET A 50 7.60 0.74 -16.00
N GLN A 51 6.60 1.02 -16.83
CA GLN A 51 5.20 0.83 -16.45
C GLN A 51 4.85 -0.64 -16.14
N ILE A 52 5.42 -1.58 -16.88
CA ILE A 52 5.24 -3.01 -16.62
C ILE A 52 5.95 -3.41 -15.32
N ALA A 53 7.17 -2.95 -15.11
CA ALA A 53 7.94 -3.23 -13.90
C ALA A 53 7.24 -2.69 -12.64
N ASP A 54 6.81 -1.42 -12.64
CA ASP A 54 6.07 -0.82 -11.54
C ASP A 54 4.79 -1.60 -11.23
N SER A 55 4.05 -2.00 -12.28
CA SER A 55 2.81 -2.75 -12.12
C SER A 55 3.05 -4.14 -11.51
N TYR A 56 4.13 -4.82 -11.90
CA TYR A 56 4.54 -6.09 -11.33
C TYR A 56 4.93 -5.96 -9.86
N ILE A 57 5.77 -4.98 -9.54
CA ILE A 57 6.25 -4.73 -8.17
C ILE A 57 5.08 -4.42 -7.23
N GLU A 58 4.22 -3.48 -7.62
CA GLU A 58 3.05 -3.09 -6.83
C GLU A 58 2.07 -4.26 -6.62
N LEU A 59 1.83 -5.06 -7.66
CA LEU A 59 0.97 -6.24 -7.60
C LEU A 59 1.53 -7.28 -6.64
N GLU A 60 2.83 -7.60 -6.71
CA GLU A 60 3.43 -8.61 -5.84
C GLU A 60 3.46 -8.15 -4.38
N GLN A 61 3.79 -6.89 -4.11
CA GLN A 61 3.74 -6.31 -2.76
C GLN A 61 2.31 -6.39 -2.18
N PHE A 62 1.31 -5.98 -2.96
CA PHE A 62 -0.08 -6.02 -2.53
C PHE A 62 -0.57 -7.46 -2.30
N LYS A 63 -0.27 -8.36 -3.23
CA LYS A 63 -0.63 -9.79 -3.13
C LYS A 63 -0.05 -10.42 -1.86
N LEU A 64 1.24 -10.21 -1.58
CA LEU A 64 1.89 -10.72 -0.39
C LEU A 64 1.25 -10.16 0.89
N PHE A 65 0.88 -8.89 0.90
CA PHE A 65 0.20 -8.30 2.05
C PHE A 65 -1.20 -8.89 2.26
N VAL A 66 -1.95 -9.14 1.18
CA VAL A 66 -3.26 -9.82 1.27
C VAL A 66 -3.11 -11.24 1.78
N LEU A 67 -2.14 -12.01 1.26
CA LEU A 67 -1.87 -13.38 1.71
C LEU A 67 -1.42 -13.42 3.17
N LYS A 68 -0.54 -12.51 3.59
CA LYS A 68 -0.16 -12.36 5.00
C LYS A 68 -1.39 -12.11 5.88
N THR A 69 -2.27 -11.21 5.45
CA THR A 69 -3.49 -10.88 6.21
C THR A 69 -4.41 -12.09 6.33
N ALA A 70 -4.61 -12.85 5.26
CA ALA A 70 -5.38 -14.08 5.27
C ALA A 70 -4.77 -15.12 6.22
N TRP A 71 -3.46 -15.34 6.14
CA TRP A 71 -2.74 -16.23 7.05
C TRP A 71 -2.87 -15.81 8.52
N MET A 72 -2.81 -14.52 8.81
CA MET A 72 -3.01 -13.99 10.17
C MET A 72 -4.44 -14.25 10.70
N ILE A 73 -5.44 -14.19 9.82
CA ILE A 73 -6.82 -14.53 10.18
C ILE A 73 -6.91 -16.00 10.54
N ASP A 74 -6.34 -16.88 9.72
CA ASP A 74 -6.32 -18.33 9.96
C ASP A 74 -5.58 -18.67 11.26
N LYS A 75 -4.45 -18.02 11.51
CA LYS A 75 -3.65 -18.23 12.72
C LYS A 75 -4.38 -17.78 14.00
N HIS A 76 -5.06 -16.65 13.98
CA HIS A 76 -5.66 -16.07 15.20
C HIS A 76 -7.12 -16.42 15.38
N GLN A 77 -7.83 -16.81 14.32
CA GLN A 77 -9.27 -17.08 14.31
C GLN A 77 -10.11 -15.94 14.93
N ASP A 78 -9.55 -14.71 14.95
CA ASP A 78 -10.17 -13.50 15.50
C ASP A 78 -9.85 -12.27 14.62
N TYR A 79 -10.85 -11.77 13.92
CA TYR A 79 -10.74 -10.58 13.07
C TYR A 79 -10.32 -9.31 13.82
N ARG A 80 -10.57 -9.24 15.14
CA ARG A 80 -10.18 -8.07 15.94
C ARG A 80 -8.67 -7.96 16.07
N LYS A 81 -7.97 -9.09 16.20
CA LYS A 81 -6.50 -9.14 16.27
C LYS A 81 -5.84 -8.76 14.95
N VAL A 82 -6.51 -8.99 13.83
CA VAL A 82 -6.01 -8.71 12.46
C VAL A 82 -6.61 -7.42 11.88
N ARG A 83 -7.39 -6.67 12.67
CA ARG A 83 -8.12 -5.47 12.23
C ARG A 83 -7.23 -4.43 11.54
N LYS A 84 -6.01 -4.25 12.03
CA LYS A 84 -5.03 -3.32 11.44
C LYS A 84 -4.67 -3.72 10.00
N ASP A 85 -4.29 -4.97 9.79
CA ASP A 85 -3.87 -5.47 8.47
C ASP A 85 -5.05 -5.51 7.50
N ILE A 86 -6.25 -5.92 7.94
CA ILE A 86 -7.49 -5.86 7.14
C ILE A 86 -7.79 -4.42 6.67
N ALA A 87 -7.66 -3.44 7.56
CA ALA A 87 -7.86 -2.04 7.21
C ALA A 87 -6.76 -1.55 6.24
N ALA A 88 -5.51 -1.99 6.42
CA ALA A 88 -4.39 -1.59 5.59
C ALA A 88 -4.51 -2.09 4.15
N ILE A 89 -4.82 -3.38 3.94
CA ILE A 89 -5.04 -3.91 2.58
C ILE A 89 -6.24 -3.25 1.91
N LYS A 90 -7.30 -2.93 2.68
CA LYS A 90 -8.48 -2.24 2.17
C LYS A 90 -8.16 -0.79 1.76
N ALA A 91 -7.31 -0.09 2.51
CA ALA A 91 -6.89 1.27 2.18
C ALA A 91 -5.94 1.32 0.97
N LEU A 92 -5.08 0.31 0.80
CA LEU A 92 -4.11 0.24 -0.30
C LEU A 92 -4.74 -0.20 -1.62
N MET A 93 -5.74 -1.07 -1.55
CA MET A 93 -6.39 -1.73 -2.68
C MET A 93 -6.80 -0.79 -3.83
N PRO A 94 -7.54 0.32 -3.60
CA PRO A 94 -8.00 1.18 -4.68
C PRO A 94 -6.85 1.85 -5.43
N LYS A 95 -5.78 2.24 -4.72
CA LYS A 95 -4.59 2.85 -5.34
C LYS A 95 -3.88 1.89 -6.29
N VAL A 96 -3.54 0.70 -5.81
CA VAL A 96 -2.84 -0.30 -6.63
C VAL A 96 -3.67 -0.68 -7.85
N TYR A 97 -4.98 -0.86 -7.67
CA TYR A 97 -5.88 -1.19 -8.75
C TYR A 97 -5.98 -0.08 -9.79
N HIS A 98 -6.11 1.16 -9.33
CA HIS A 98 -6.16 2.36 -10.17
C HIS A 98 -4.90 2.49 -11.02
N ASP A 99 -3.73 2.45 -10.38
CA ASP A 99 -2.45 2.72 -11.04
C ASP A 99 -2.14 1.67 -12.12
N ILE A 100 -2.40 0.39 -11.82
CA ILE A 100 -2.22 -0.68 -12.80
C ILE A 100 -3.26 -0.59 -13.94
N ALA A 101 -4.52 -0.25 -13.65
CA ALA A 101 -5.55 -0.08 -14.67
C ALA A 101 -5.23 1.10 -15.61
N GLN A 102 -4.78 2.22 -15.04
CA GLN A 102 -4.37 3.40 -15.80
C GLN A 102 -3.19 3.08 -16.74
N ARG A 103 -2.14 2.42 -16.24
CA ARG A 103 -0.99 2.02 -17.07
C ARG A 103 -1.42 1.06 -18.18
N CYS A 104 -2.32 0.12 -17.89
CA CYS A 104 -2.85 -0.80 -18.88
C CYS A 104 -3.59 -0.05 -20.01
N ILE A 105 -4.42 0.93 -19.67
CA ILE A 105 -5.09 1.80 -20.64
C ILE A 105 -4.07 2.55 -21.51
N HIS A 106 -3.07 3.16 -20.91
CA HIS A 106 -2.04 3.91 -21.64
C HIS A 106 -1.25 3.04 -22.62
N ILE A 107 -0.86 1.84 -22.23
CA ILE A 107 -0.14 0.90 -23.10
C ILE A 107 -1.00 0.44 -24.30
N HIS A 108 -2.32 0.40 -24.12
CA HIS A 108 -3.24 0.06 -25.21
C HIS A 108 -3.57 1.26 -26.12
N GLY A 109 -3.34 2.49 -25.66
CA GLY A 109 -3.67 3.72 -26.38
C GLY A 109 -5.18 3.89 -26.58
N SER A 110 -5.63 4.35 -27.74
CA SER A 110 -7.07 4.54 -28.04
C SER A 110 -7.93 3.28 -27.83
N LEU A 111 -7.37 2.10 -28.09
CA LEU A 111 -8.05 0.83 -27.80
C LEU A 111 -8.32 0.67 -26.30
N GLY A 112 -7.45 1.19 -25.44
CA GLY A 112 -7.59 1.09 -23.98
C GLY A 112 -8.78 1.87 -23.40
N VAL A 113 -9.24 2.92 -24.08
CA VAL A 113 -10.40 3.73 -23.69
C VAL A 113 -11.67 3.36 -24.46
N SER A 114 -11.57 2.42 -25.40
CA SER A 114 -12.74 1.95 -26.17
C SER A 114 -13.62 0.98 -25.37
N ASN A 115 -14.81 0.76 -25.82
CA ASN A 115 -15.72 -0.27 -25.29
C ASN A 115 -15.36 -1.70 -25.70
N GLU A 116 -14.39 -1.87 -26.61
CA GLU A 116 -13.85 -3.18 -27.02
C GLU A 116 -13.01 -3.84 -25.91
N MET A 117 -12.51 -3.04 -24.94
CA MET A 117 -11.69 -3.50 -23.83
C MET A 117 -12.32 -3.17 -22.49
N PRO A 118 -12.15 -4.04 -21.47
CA PRO A 118 -12.77 -3.85 -20.16
C PRO A 118 -12.02 -2.86 -19.25
N PHE A 119 -11.00 -2.16 -19.74
CA PHE A 119 -10.03 -1.46 -18.90
C PHE A 119 -10.60 -0.22 -18.23
N VAL A 120 -11.47 0.54 -18.92
CA VAL A 120 -12.18 1.69 -18.32
C VAL A 120 -13.08 1.22 -17.17
N GLY A 121 -13.77 0.08 -17.37
CA GLY A 121 -14.55 -0.54 -16.31
C GLY A 121 -13.71 -0.95 -15.08
N ASN A 122 -12.49 -1.43 -15.32
CA ASN A 122 -11.54 -1.71 -14.23
C ASN A 122 -11.06 -0.43 -13.51
N LEU A 123 -10.85 0.65 -14.24
CA LEU A 123 -10.47 1.95 -13.67
C LEU A 123 -11.59 2.50 -12.78
N ILE A 124 -12.85 2.49 -13.26
CA ILE A 124 -14.02 2.85 -12.46
C ILE A 124 -14.16 1.92 -11.25
N GLY A 125 -13.97 0.61 -11.45
CA GLY A 125 -13.98 -0.38 -10.38
C GLY A 125 -12.99 -0.08 -9.26
N SER A 126 -11.82 0.49 -9.58
CA SER A 126 -10.85 0.91 -8.57
C SER A 126 -11.39 2.02 -7.66
N MET A 127 -12.13 2.98 -8.23
CA MET A 127 -12.78 4.05 -7.46
C MET A 127 -13.88 3.49 -6.55
N VAL A 128 -14.69 2.55 -7.06
CA VAL A 128 -15.72 1.85 -6.28
C VAL A 128 -15.09 1.14 -5.08
N MET A 129 -13.92 0.51 -5.26
CA MET A 129 -13.20 -0.15 -4.17
C MET A 129 -12.71 0.85 -3.11
N GLY A 130 -12.56 2.12 -3.42
CA GLY A 130 -12.24 3.17 -2.44
C GLY A 130 -13.42 3.56 -1.55
N ILE A 131 -14.65 3.21 -1.92
CA ILE A 131 -15.90 3.60 -1.24
C ILE A 131 -16.57 2.38 -0.59
N ALA A 132 -16.71 1.27 -1.32
CA ALA A 132 -17.39 0.06 -0.87
C ALA A 132 -16.77 -0.51 0.40
N ASP A 133 -17.59 -1.04 1.31
CA ASP A 133 -17.19 -1.60 2.62
C ASP A 133 -16.42 -0.62 3.53
N GLY A 134 -16.63 0.65 3.30
CA GLY A 134 -16.06 1.78 4.02
C GLY A 134 -15.01 2.57 3.23
N PRO A 135 -15.07 3.90 3.33
CA PRO A 135 -14.13 4.79 2.64
C PRO A 135 -12.67 4.54 3.02
N THR A 136 -11.77 4.78 2.08
CA THR A 136 -10.31 4.63 2.25
C THR A 136 -9.80 5.36 3.48
N GLU A 137 -10.29 6.57 3.74
CA GLU A 137 -9.88 7.44 4.84
C GLU A 137 -10.21 6.82 6.20
N VAL A 138 -11.39 6.21 6.35
CA VAL A 138 -11.81 5.50 7.57
C VAL A 138 -10.86 4.34 7.87
N HIS A 139 -10.42 3.63 6.83
CA HIS A 139 -9.45 2.55 7.00
C HIS A 139 -8.06 3.06 7.36
N LYS A 140 -7.59 4.15 6.76
CA LYS A 140 -6.32 4.80 7.14
C LYS A 140 -6.33 5.24 8.60
N VAL A 141 -7.40 5.88 9.07
CA VAL A 141 -7.57 6.23 10.49
C VAL A 141 -7.55 4.99 11.39
N THR A 142 -8.17 3.89 10.95
CA THR A 142 -8.15 2.63 11.70
C THR A 142 -6.73 2.09 11.81
N VAL A 143 -5.96 2.08 10.72
CA VAL A 143 -4.56 1.63 10.72
C VAL A 143 -3.74 2.47 11.70
N ALA A 144 -3.82 3.80 11.61
CA ALA A 144 -3.07 4.70 12.46
C ALA A 144 -3.40 4.50 13.94
N LYS A 145 -4.69 4.48 14.29
CA LYS A 145 -5.15 4.26 15.68
C LYS A 145 -4.68 2.92 16.25
N GLN A 146 -4.73 1.84 15.46
CA GLN A 146 -4.29 0.52 15.91
C GLN A 146 -2.75 0.44 16.01
N HIS A 147 -2.03 1.13 15.14
CA HIS A 147 -0.58 1.18 15.18
C HIS A 147 -0.08 1.96 16.40
N LEU A 148 -0.60 3.16 16.60
CA LEU A 148 -0.22 4.05 17.70
C LEU A 148 -0.59 3.52 19.08
N ARG A 149 -1.53 2.58 19.17
CA ARG A 149 -1.95 2.00 20.46
C ARG A 149 -0.79 1.37 21.23
N ALA A 150 0.18 0.79 20.54
CA ALA A 150 1.34 0.16 21.16
C ALA A 150 2.33 1.15 21.78
N TYR A 151 2.19 2.45 21.49
CA TYR A 151 3.12 3.50 21.93
C TYR A 151 2.52 4.44 22.98
N ARG A 152 1.20 4.34 23.26
CA ARG A 152 0.50 5.30 24.12
C ARG A 152 0.87 5.20 25.59
N ASP A 153 1.20 4.00 26.04
CA ASP A 153 1.44 3.70 27.45
C ASP A 153 2.95 3.39 27.69
N VAL A 154 3.81 3.77 26.73
CA VAL A 154 5.26 3.58 26.85
C VAL A 154 5.86 4.92 27.24
N GLU A 155 6.37 5.01 28.47
CA GLU A 155 7.27 6.10 28.85
C GLU A 155 8.61 5.88 28.16
N ASP A 156 8.92 6.72 27.18
CA ASP A 156 10.21 6.72 26.52
C ASP A 156 11.02 7.89 27.04
N PRO A 157 12.10 7.66 27.84
CA PRO A 157 12.90 8.72 28.39
C PRO A 157 13.59 9.58 27.31
N MET A 158 13.78 9.06 26.08
CA MET A 158 14.38 9.79 24.97
C MET A 158 13.39 10.72 24.25
N PHE A 159 12.07 10.47 24.36
CA PHE A 159 11.02 11.21 23.65
C PHE A 159 9.82 11.54 24.55
N PRO A 160 10.04 12.21 25.73
CA PRO A 160 8.94 12.45 26.68
C PRO A 160 7.83 13.33 26.10
N ASP A 161 8.22 14.42 25.42
CA ASP A 161 7.24 15.39 24.85
C ASP A 161 7.77 16.05 23.56
N TYR A 162 8.74 15.45 22.90
CA TYR A 162 9.46 16.05 21.75
C TYR A 162 10.00 17.47 22.00
N SER A 163 9.97 17.93 23.25
CA SER A 163 10.55 19.21 23.69
C SER A 163 12.07 19.12 23.67
N LEU A 164 12.72 19.97 22.87
CA LEU A 164 14.20 20.05 22.85
C LEU A 164 14.77 20.44 24.21
N ILE A 165 14.04 21.23 24.99
CA ILE A 165 14.45 21.70 26.33
C ILE A 165 14.46 20.52 27.31
N GLU A 166 13.36 19.78 27.38
CA GLU A 166 13.27 18.60 28.26
C GLU A 166 14.20 17.48 27.84
N ARG A 167 14.37 17.29 26.52
CA ARG A 167 15.32 16.31 25.99
C ARG A 167 16.76 16.64 26.35
N ARG A 168 17.15 17.94 26.30
CA ARG A 168 18.46 18.40 26.76
C ARG A 168 18.64 18.22 28.28
N ALA A 169 17.63 18.59 29.06
CA ALA A 169 17.67 18.41 30.50
C ALA A 169 17.89 16.92 30.89
N ARG A 170 17.13 16.00 30.29
CA ARG A 170 17.33 14.57 30.51
C ARG A 170 18.65 14.03 29.99
N ALA A 171 19.17 14.55 28.88
CA ALA A 171 20.50 14.18 28.40
C ALA A 171 21.58 14.60 29.38
N HIS A 172 21.48 15.80 29.99
CA HIS A 172 22.39 16.26 31.02
C HIS A 172 22.27 15.45 32.32
N GLU A 173 21.10 14.93 32.66
CA GLU A 173 20.92 14.03 33.81
C GLU A 173 21.51 12.63 33.59
N MET A 174 21.50 12.14 32.33
CA MET A 174 21.93 10.79 31.98
C MET A 174 23.42 10.72 31.59
N TYR A 175 23.95 11.78 31.08
CA TYR A 175 25.34 11.85 30.61
C TYR A 175 26.04 13.02 31.27
N ASP A 176 27.23 12.80 31.86
CA ASP A 176 28.06 13.86 32.37
C ASP A 176 28.33 14.89 31.28
N PRO A 177 28.20 16.20 31.58
CA PRO A 177 28.42 17.23 30.57
C PRO A 177 29.86 17.14 30.03
N VAL A 178 29.98 17.20 28.72
CA VAL A 178 31.27 17.14 27.96
C VAL A 178 32.16 18.35 28.27
N GLU A 179 31.74 19.24 29.16
CA GLU A 179 32.46 20.47 29.54
C GLU A 179 33.85 20.16 30.15
N GLU A 180 34.04 19.02 30.84
CA GLU A 180 35.37 18.62 31.34
C GLU A 180 36.37 18.24 30.23
N ILE A 181 35.92 18.01 29.00
CA ILE A 181 36.82 17.65 27.89
C ILE A 181 37.40 18.89 27.21
N VAL A 182 36.75 20.04 27.33
CA VAL A 182 37.19 21.29 26.68
C VAL A 182 38.25 22.01 27.54
N GLU A 183 38.15 21.96 28.87
CA GLU A 183 39.16 22.53 29.77
C GLU A 183 40.46 21.72 29.84
N ALA A 184 40.46 20.45 29.44
CA ALA A 184 41.65 19.61 29.39
C ALA A 184 42.45 19.75 28.07
N ALA A 185 41.99 20.60 27.13
CA ALA A 185 42.60 20.79 25.81
C ALA A 185 43.21 22.20 25.61
N GLU A 186 43.20 23.07 26.66
CA GLU A 186 43.97 24.31 26.76
C GLU A 186 45.20 24.13 27.69
#